data_375edef0cc8d95d3c2a5d6a45b3f3c6e
#
_entry.id   375edef0cc8d95d3c2a5d6a45b3f3c6e
#
_cell.length_a   1.000
_cell.length_b   1.000
_cell.length_c   1.000
_cell.angle_alpha   90.00
_cell.angle_beta   90.00
_cell.angle_gamma   90.00
#
_symmetry.space_group_name_H-M   'P 1'
#
loop_
_entity.id
_entity.type
_entity.pdbx_description
1 polymer ?
#
loop_
_entity_poly.entity_id
_entity_poly.type
_entity_poly.pdbx_seq_one_letter_code
_entity_poly.pdbx_strand_id
1 'polypeptide(L)'
;MYKVIGATKSRAMRVMWMLEELGQPYEQVVCGPGSDEAKKYNPSGKIPALVDGDDVLTDSVAIMQYLADKHGQLTAPAGTPARARQDA
;
A
#
# COMPACT_ATOMS: atom_id res chain seq x y z
N MET A 1 5.39 -7.04 11.01
CA MET A 1 4.68 -5.75 10.93
C MET A 1 4.93 -5.12 9.58
N TYR A 2 3.90 -4.56 8.99
CA TYR A 2 4.04 -3.84 7.71
C TYR A 2 4.72 -2.50 7.92
N LYS A 3 5.48 -2.05 6.92
CA LYS A 3 5.95 -0.66 6.85
C LYS A 3 5.38 -0.02 5.60
N VAL A 4 4.76 1.15 5.76
CA VAL A 4 4.23 1.93 4.65
C VAL A 4 5.19 3.09 4.39
N ILE A 5 5.77 3.10 3.21
CA ILE A 5 6.75 4.12 2.81
C ILE A 5 6.02 5.20 2.02
N GLY A 6 5.97 6.39 2.56
CA GLY A 6 5.34 7.49 1.86
C GLY A 6 4.75 8.55 2.77
N ALA A 7 4.47 9.73 2.21
CA ALA A 7 3.89 10.85 2.93
C ALA A 7 2.38 10.64 3.15
N THR A 8 1.86 11.17 4.26
CA THR A 8 0.44 11.02 4.62
C THR A 8 -0.51 11.59 3.56
N LYS A 9 -0.13 12.70 2.93
CA LYS A 9 -0.97 13.34 1.89
C LYS A 9 -0.67 12.83 0.49
N SER A 10 -0.39 11.54 0.36
CA SER A 10 -0.12 10.89 -0.92
C SER A 10 -1.00 9.65 -1.05
N ARG A 11 -0.79 8.89 -2.14
CA ARG A 11 -1.48 7.61 -2.31
C ARG A 11 -1.16 6.61 -1.19
N ALA A 12 -0.09 6.84 -0.42
CA ALA A 12 0.23 6.04 0.76
C ALA A 12 -0.91 6.06 1.79
N MET A 13 -1.70 7.13 1.83
CA MET A 13 -2.85 7.23 2.73
C MET A 13 -3.87 6.12 2.45
N ARG A 14 -4.06 5.72 1.20
CA ARG A 14 -4.98 4.64 0.82
C ARG A 14 -4.51 3.31 1.41
N VAL A 15 -3.21 3.07 1.37
CA VAL A 15 -2.61 1.84 1.92
C VAL A 15 -2.76 1.82 3.44
N MET A 16 -2.49 2.94 4.10
CA MET A 16 -2.64 3.06 5.55
C MET A 16 -4.10 2.89 5.97
N TRP A 17 -5.03 3.52 5.26
CA TRP A 17 -6.46 3.35 5.52
C TRP A 17 -6.86 1.87 5.45
N MET A 18 -6.41 1.17 4.41
CA MET A 18 -6.74 -0.24 4.24
C MET A 18 -6.18 -1.09 5.38
N LEU A 19 -4.95 -0.84 5.81
CA LEU A 19 -4.35 -1.58 6.92
C LEU A 19 -5.12 -1.35 8.23
N GLU A 20 -5.59 -0.13 8.47
CA GLU A 20 -6.42 0.18 9.64
C GLU A 20 -7.76 -0.54 9.57
N GLU A 21 -8.41 -0.55 8.40
CA GLU A 21 -9.67 -1.28 8.22
C GLU A 21 -9.50 -2.80 8.39
N LEU A 22 -8.36 -3.34 8.00
CA LEU A 22 -8.03 -4.75 8.18
C LEU A 22 -7.58 -5.08 9.61
N GLY A 23 -7.40 -4.07 10.45
CA GLY A 23 -6.92 -4.27 11.82
C GLY A 23 -5.47 -4.72 11.89
N GLN A 24 -4.67 -4.43 10.88
CA GLN A 24 -3.28 -4.83 10.81
C GLN A 24 -2.36 -3.72 11.31
N PRO A 25 -1.45 -4.03 12.23
CA PRO A 25 -0.47 -3.04 12.69
C PRO A 25 0.51 -2.70 11.57
N TYR A 26 0.91 -1.43 11.52
CA TYR A 26 1.91 -0.98 10.55
C TYR A 26 2.71 0.18 11.11
N GLU A 27 3.85 0.42 10.49
CA GLU A 27 4.71 1.55 10.78
C GLU A 27 4.80 2.41 9.53
N GLN A 28 4.71 3.72 9.67
CA GLN A 28 4.84 4.64 8.54
C GLN A 28 6.26 5.21 8.50
N VAL A 29 6.89 5.13 7.32
CA VAL A 29 8.15 5.84 7.06
C VAL A 29 7.77 7.08 6.24
N VAL A 30 7.74 8.23 6.89
CA VAL A 30 7.29 9.48 6.26
C VAL A 30 8.38 10.00 5.34
N CYS A 31 8.09 10.06 4.03
CA CYS A 31 9.02 10.60 3.05
C CYS A 31 8.27 11.01 1.79
N GLY A 32 8.85 11.94 1.04
CA GLY A 32 8.30 12.37 -0.23
C GLY A 32 8.82 11.54 -1.41
N PRO A 33 8.17 11.67 -2.58
CA PRO A 33 8.64 11.00 -3.78
C PRO A 33 10.03 11.52 -4.17
N GLY A 34 10.88 10.61 -4.65
CA GLY A 34 12.23 10.95 -5.06
C GLY A 34 13.22 11.22 -3.92
N SER A 35 12.79 11.11 -2.66
CA SER A 35 13.68 11.30 -1.52
C SER A 35 14.63 10.13 -1.35
N ASP A 36 15.72 10.33 -0.60
CA ASP A 36 16.66 9.26 -0.32
C ASP A 36 16.01 8.12 0.45
N GLU A 37 15.09 8.44 1.37
CA GLU A 37 14.34 7.42 2.11
C GLU A 37 13.48 6.57 1.17
N ALA A 38 12.76 7.20 0.24
CA ALA A 38 11.94 6.47 -0.73
C ALA A 38 12.81 5.56 -1.61
N LYS A 39 13.99 6.03 -2.01
CA LYS A 39 14.89 5.26 -2.87
C LYS A 39 15.53 4.07 -2.18
N LYS A 40 15.56 4.04 -0.84
CA LYS A 40 16.04 2.87 -0.10
C LYS A 40 15.13 1.66 -0.33
N TYR A 41 13.84 1.89 -0.54
CA TYR A 41 12.84 0.84 -0.72
C TYR A 41 12.43 0.64 -2.17
N ASN A 42 12.44 1.73 -2.95
CA ASN A 42 12.10 1.69 -4.36
C ASN A 42 13.12 2.55 -5.13
N PRO A 43 14.01 1.93 -5.94
CA PRO A 43 15.04 2.68 -6.66
C PRO A 43 14.51 3.82 -7.52
N SER A 44 13.26 3.74 -8.01
CA SER A 44 12.65 4.83 -8.77
C SER A 44 12.26 6.02 -7.89
N GLY A 45 12.25 5.84 -6.57
CA GLY A 45 11.85 6.88 -5.62
C GLY A 45 10.35 7.13 -5.57
N LYS A 46 9.54 6.34 -6.26
CA LYS A 46 8.09 6.50 -6.23
C LYS A 46 7.51 5.98 -4.92
N ILE A 47 6.45 6.62 -4.45
CA ILE A 47 5.68 6.22 -3.28
C ILE A 47 4.23 5.95 -3.72
N PRO A 48 3.48 5.10 -3.00
CA PRO A 48 3.87 4.37 -1.81
C PRO A 48 4.69 3.11 -2.12
N ALA A 49 5.34 2.58 -1.09
CA ALA A 49 5.87 1.24 -1.08
C ALA A 49 5.40 0.54 0.20
N LEU A 50 5.22 -0.75 0.14
CA LEU A 50 4.85 -1.57 1.29
C LEU A 50 5.96 -2.58 1.55
N VAL A 51 6.47 -2.59 2.78
CA VAL A 51 7.44 -3.61 3.21
C VAL A 51 6.70 -4.68 4.00
N ASP A 52 6.80 -5.92 3.55
CA ASP A 52 6.23 -7.07 4.21
C ASP A 52 7.33 -8.11 4.37
N GLY A 53 7.94 -8.15 5.57
CA GLY A 53 9.12 -8.99 5.79
C GLY A 53 10.28 -8.57 4.91
N ASP A 54 10.71 -9.46 4.03
CA ASP A 54 11.79 -9.20 3.08
C ASP A 54 11.28 -8.69 1.73
N ASP A 55 9.96 -8.65 1.54
CA ASP A 55 9.35 -8.23 0.28
C ASP A 55 9.03 -6.75 0.29
N VAL A 56 9.28 -6.09 -0.82
CA VAL A 56 8.91 -4.69 -1.04
C VAL A 56 7.99 -4.60 -2.25
N LEU A 57 6.79 -4.09 -2.02
CA LEU A 57 5.77 -3.94 -3.05
C LEU A 57 5.61 -2.47 -3.39
N THR A 58 5.43 -2.18 -4.67
CA THR A 58 5.25 -0.81 -5.16
C THR A 58 3.93 -0.72 -5.92
N ASP A 59 3.45 0.53 -6.19
CA ASP A 59 2.16 0.79 -6.80
C ASP A 59 0.99 0.59 -5.82
N SER A 60 0.26 1.67 -5.56
CA SER A 60 -0.82 1.66 -4.56
C SER A 60 -1.93 0.65 -4.87
N VAL A 61 -2.29 0.48 -6.14
CA VAL A 61 -3.35 -0.46 -6.54
C VAL A 61 -2.90 -1.90 -6.29
N ALA A 62 -1.67 -2.22 -6.71
CA ALA A 62 -1.11 -3.55 -6.50
C ALA A 62 -0.97 -3.88 -5.02
N ILE A 63 -0.53 -2.91 -4.21
CA ILE A 63 -0.41 -3.07 -2.76
C ILE A 63 -1.77 -3.34 -2.14
N MET A 64 -2.78 -2.56 -2.49
CA MET A 64 -4.13 -2.73 -1.95
C MET A 64 -4.73 -4.08 -2.34
N GLN A 65 -4.50 -4.51 -3.58
CA GLN A 65 -4.96 -5.81 -4.06
C GLN A 65 -4.28 -6.96 -3.29
N TYR A 66 -2.98 -6.84 -3.08
CA TYR A 66 -2.21 -7.82 -2.31
C TYR A 66 -2.74 -7.94 -0.88
N LEU A 67 -2.96 -6.82 -0.21
CA LEU A 67 -3.46 -6.80 1.16
C LEU A 67 -4.87 -7.38 1.25
N ALA A 68 -5.74 -7.03 0.33
CA ALA A 68 -7.11 -7.53 0.29
C ALA A 68 -7.14 -9.05 0.08
N ASP A 69 -6.34 -9.55 -0.85
CA ASP A 69 -6.27 -10.98 -1.15
C ASP A 69 -5.65 -11.76 0.02
N LYS A 70 -4.61 -11.23 0.62
CA LYS A 70 -3.91 -11.88 1.73
C LYS A 70 -4.80 -12.01 2.97
N HIS A 71 -5.56 -10.97 3.28
CA HIS A 71 -6.40 -10.94 4.48
C HIS A 71 -7.85 -11.35 4.21
N GLY A 72 -8.22 -11.54 2.95
CA GLY A 72 -9.56 -12.00 2.58
C GLY A 72 -10.68 -11.02 2.90
N GLN A 73 -10.38 -9.74 3.02
CA GLN A 73 -11.33 -8.69 3.38
C GLN A 73 -11.19 -7.50 2.45
N LEU A 74 -12.21 -6.65 2.42
CA LEU A 74 -12.23 -5.39 1.67
C LEU A 74 -12.01 -5.56 0.16
N THR A 75 -12.26 -6.77 -0.36
CA THR A 75 -12.16 -7.02 -1.80
C THR A 75 -13.49 -7.54 -2.32
N ALA A 76 -13.93 -7.02 -3.46
CA ALA A 76 -15.11 -7.49 -4.14
C ALA A 76 -14.72 -8.59 -5.15
N PRO A 77 -15.63 -9.53 -5.46
CA PRO A 77 -15.35 -10.57 -6.44
C PRO A 77 -14.92 -9.99 -7.79
N ALA A 78 -13.94 -10.62 -8.42
CA ALA A 78 -13.48 -10.20 -9.75
C ALA A 78 -14.62 -10.24 -10.75
N GLY A 79 -14.63 -9.28 -11.69
CA GLY A 79 -15.66 -9.18 -12.71
C GLY A 79 -16.93 -8.48 -12.27
N THR A 80 -16.99 -7.92 -11.06
CA THR A 80 -18.15 -7.17 -10.58
C THR A 80 -17.90 -5.66 -10.67
N PRO A 81 -18.97 -4.85 -10.78
CA PRO A 81 -18.82 -3.40 -10.72
C PRO A 81 -18.18 -2.91 -9.42
N ALA A 82 -18.45 -3.62 -8.31
CA ALA A 82 -17.85 -3.28 -7.02
C ALA A 82 -16.33 -3.44 -7.06
N ARG A 83 -15.81 -4.49 -7.72
CA ARG A 83 -14.38 -4.69 -7.89
C ARG A 83 -13.76 -3.60 -8.76
N ALA A 84 -14.43 -3.21 -9.83
CA ALA A 84 -13.96 -2.13 -10.70
C ALA A 84 -13.86 -0.80 -9.93
N ARG A 85 -14.84 -0.51 -9.08
CA ARG A 85 -14.79 0.68 -8.23
C ARG A 85 -13.70 0.60 -7.17
N GLN A 86 -13.43 -0.57 -6.63
CA GLN A 86 -12.35 -0.77 -5.66
C GLN A 86 -10.99 -0.51 -6.30
N ASP A 87 -10.81 -0.95 -7.53
CA ASP A 87 -9.52 -0.82 -8.23
C ASP A 87 -9.29 0.58 -8.81
N ALA A 88 -10.32 1.40 -8.90
CA ALA A 88 -10.23 2.76 -9.46
C ALA A 88 -9.52 3.78 -8.51
#